data_a6a659d680fee61b4987e0a5bdf3a4dd
#
_entry.id   a6a659d680fee61b4987e0a5bdf3a4dd
#
_cell.length_a   1.000
_cell.length_b   1.000
_cell.length_c   1.000
_cell.angle_alpha   90.00
_cell.angle_beta   90.00
_cell.angle_gamma   90.00
#
_symmetry.space_group_name_H-M   'P 1'
#
loop_
_entity.id
_entity.type
_entity.pdbx_description
1 polymer ?
#
loop_
_entity_poly.entity_id
_entity_poly.type
_entity_poly.pdbx_seq_one_letter_code
_entity_poly.pdbx_strand_id
1 'polypeptide(L)'
;MDKIKVVHYINQFFAGIGGEEKADIKPFIAEELPPISSQLAKALGEDFEVVRTVVCGDSYFGENMESAQKEVLGMIKEANPDF
;
A
#
# COMPACT_ATOMS: atom_id res chain seq x y z
N MET A 1 -21.34 14.37 1.32
CA MET A 1 -20.99 13.37 0.32
C MET A 1 -19.83 12.52 0.81
N ASP A 2 -19.93 11.22 0.65
CA ASP A 2 -18.86 10.34 1.09
C ASP A 2 -17.66 10.47 0.16
N LYS A 3 -16.48 10.42 0.75
CA LYS A 3 -15.25 10.44 -0.03
C LYS A 3 -15.03 9.10 -0.72
N ILE A 4 -14.36 9.14 -1.86
CA ILE A 4 -13.92 7.93 -2.56
C ILE A 4 -12.74 7.35 -1.80
N LYS A 5 -12.87 6.12 -1.35
CA LYS A 5 -11.84 5.45 -0.55
C LYS A 5 -10.80 4.81 -1.47
N VAL A 6 -9.53 5.10 -1.20
CA VAL A 6 -8.39 4.63 -1.99
C VAL A 6 -7.45 3.84 -1.08
N VAL A 7 -6.99 2.69 -1.55
CA VAL A 7 -5.88 1.96 -0.95
C VAL A 7 -4.66 2.15 -1.84
N HIS A 8 -3.55 2.55 -1.23
CA HIS A 8 -2.29 2.80 -1.92
C HIS A 8 -1.35 1.61 -1.70
N TYR A 9 -0.96 0.94 -2.78
CA TYR A 9 -0.04 -0.19 -2.72
C TYR A 9 1.34 0.27 -3.20
N ILE A 10 2.37 0.06 -2.39
CA ILE A 10 3.73 0.48 -2.71
C ILE A 10 4.74 -0.57 -2.25
N ASN A 11 5.98 -0.46 -2.77
CA ASN A 11 7.06 -1.32 -2.33
C ASN A 11 7.83 -0.70 -1.15
N GLN A 12 8.83 -1.43 -0.65
CA GLN A 12 9.63 -1.00 0.50
C GLN A 12 10.39 0.30 0.25
N PHE A 13 10.83 0.54 -0.97
CA PHE A 13 11.59 1.74 -1.30
C PHE A 13 10.70 3.00 -1.20
N PHE A 14 9.53 2.95 -1.82
CA PHE A 14 8.60 4.08 -1.78
C PHE A 14 7.98 4.27 -0.40
N ALA A 15 7.94 3.22 0.42
CA ALA A 15 7.50 3.34 1.81
C ALA A 15 8.56 3.99 2.70
N GLY A 16 9.79 4.15 2.21
CA GLY A 16 10.85 4.78 2.97
C GLY A 16 11.47 3.88 4.04
N ILE A 17 11.28 2.56 3.94
CA ILE A 17 11.80 1.62 4.94
C ILE A 17 13.09 0.94 4.53
N GLY A 18 13.49 1.08 3.26
CA GLY A 18 14.77 0.56 2.79
C GLY A 18 14.78 0.29 1.30
N GLY A 19 15.93 -0.11 0.78
CA GLY A 19 16.12 -0.47 -0.61
C GLY A 19 16.14 -1.99 -0.78
N GLU A 20 17.15 -2.51 -1.45
CA GLU A 20 17.27 -3.94 -1.74
C GLU A 20 17.31 -4.81 -0.47
N GLU A 21 17.85 -4.30 0.63
CA GLU A 21 17.94 -5.03 1.88
C GLU A 21 16.57 -5.30 2.51
N LYS A 22 15.55 -4.59 2.08
CA LYS A 22 14.16 -4.77 2.52
C LYS A 22 13.26 -5.30 1.41
N ALA A 23 13.83 -5.69 0.27
CA ALA A 23 13.06 -6.13 -0.89
C ALA A 23 12.32 -7.45 -0.66
N ASP A 24 12.71 -8.23 0.33
CA ASP A 24 12.08 -9.51 0.65
C ASP A 24 11.07 -9.43 1.81
N ILE A 25 10.68 -8.23 2.21
CA ILE A 25 9.76 -8.05 3.33
C ILE A 25 8.33 -8.49 2.93
N LYS A 26 7.68 -9.19 3.83
CA LYS A 26 6.30 -9.67 3.60
C LYS A 26 5.31 -8.50 3.57
N PRO A 27 4.15 -8.68 2.90
CA PRO A 27 3.13 -7.63 2.88
C PRO A 27 2.71 -7.21 4.28
N PHE A 28 2.51 -5.92 4.46
CA PHE A 28 2.00 -5.39 5.72
C PHE A 28 1.22 -4.10 5.48
N ILE A 29 0.40 -3.74 6.46
CA ILE A 29 -0.37 -2.50 6.45
C ILE A 29 0.43 -1.46 7.23
N ALA A 30 0.72 -0.31 6.61
CA ALA A 30 1.43 0.77 7.30
C ALA A 30 0.52 1.36 8.39
N GLU A 31 1.04 1.53 9.60
CA GLU A 31 0.29 2.09 10.72
C GLU A 31 -0.11 3.54 10.46
N GLU A 32 0.80 4.30 9.84
CA GLU A 32 0.54 5.68 9.44
C GLU A 32 0.81 5.80 7.95
N LEU A 33 0.14 6.75 7.29
CA LEU A 33 0.39 6.97 5.88
C LEU A 33 1.83 7.43 5.66
N PRO A 34 2.62 6.72 4.83
CA PRO A 34 3.95 7.20 4.47
C PRO A 34 3.86 8.55 3.74
N PRO A 35 4.96 9.32 3.70
CA PRO A 35 4.95 10.62 3.01
C PRO A 35 4.43 10.56 1.58
N ILE A 36 4.77 9.51 0.84
CA ILE A 36 4.31 9.38 -0.56
C ILE A 36 2.79 9.20 -0.63
N SER A 37 2.18 8.49 0.34
CA SER A 37 0.73 8.35 0.39
C SER A 37 0.06 9.66 0.78
N SER A 38 0.67 10.42 1.66
CA SER A 38 0.17 11.76 2.03
C SER A 38 0.23 12.71 0.84
N GLN A 39 1.29 12.64 0.04
CA GLN A 39 1.41 13.43 -1.18
C GLN A 39 0.34 13.04 -2.20
N LEU A 40 0.08 11.74 -2.35
CA LEU A 40 -0.98 11.24 -3.21
C LEU A 40 -2.34 11.78 -2.77
N ALA A 41 -2.61 11.74 -1.48
CA ALA A 41 -3.88 12.23 -0.93
C ALA A 41 -4.09 13.70 -1.26
N LYS A 42 -3.04 14.52 -1.14
CA LYS A 42 -3.10 15.94 -1.50
C LYS A 42 -3.37 16.14 -2.98
N ALA A 43 -2.71 15.34 -3.82
CA ALA A 43 -2.87 15.42 -5.27
C ALA A 43 -4.27 15.04 -5.73
N LEU A 44 -4.88 14.05 -5.05
CA LEU A 44 -6.22 13.58 -5.38
C LEU A 44 -7.32 14.58 -4.96
N GLY A 45 -7.08 15.35 -3.90
CA GLY A 45 -8.02 16.37 -3.45
C GLY A 45 -9.03 15.88 -2.43
N GLU A 46 -9.98 16.76 -2.09
CA GLU A 46 -10.91 16.56 -0.99
C GLU A 46 -11.95 15.46 -1.21
N ASP A 47 -12.21 15.10 -2.47
CA ASP A 47 -13.19 14.06 -2.80
C ASP A 47 -12.68 12.65 -2.56
N PHE A 48 -11.39 12.51 -2.25
CA PHE A 48 -10.73 11.21 -2.08
C PHE A 48 -10.12 11.09 -0.70
N GLU A 49 -10.07 9.87 -0.20
CA GLU A 49 -9.41 9.56 1.06
C GLU A 49 -8.54 8.33 0.88
N VAL A 50 -7.24 8.45 1.16
CA VAL A 50 -6.33 7.31 1.20
C VAL A 50 -6.49 6.66 2.57
N VAL A 51 -7.28 5.58 2.63
CA VAL A 51 -7.66 4.95 3.89
C VAL A 51 -6.62 3.97 4.40
N ARG A 52 -5.75 3.49 3.52
CA ARG A 52 -4.74 2.48 3.90
C ARG A 52 -3.63 2.48 2.89
N THR A 53 -2.40 2.24 3.37
CA THR A 53 -1.25 1.93 2.52
C THR A 53 -0.81 0.50 2.80
N VAL A 54 -0.74 -0.31 1.76
CA VAL A 54 -0.24 -1.68 1.83
C VAL A 54 1.16 -1.69 1.23
N VAL A 55 2.11 -2.27 1.95
CA VAL A 55 3.51 -2.32 1.55
C VAL A 55 3.92 -3.76 1.37
N CYS A 56 4.64 -4.05 0.30
CA CYS A 56 5.21 -5.37 0.06
C CYS A 56 6.59 -5.21 -0.58
N GLY A 57 7.55 -6.00 -0.13
CA GLY A 57 8.87 -6.03 -0.75
C GLY A 57 8.77 -6.51 -2.20
N ASP A 58 9.45 -5.83 -3.12
CA ASP A 58 9.36 -6.16 -4.54
C ASP A 58 9.93 -7.54 -4.87
N SER A 59 11.02 -7.94 -4.20
CA SER A 59 11.56 -9.30 -4.38
C SER A 59 10.65 -10.35 -3.77
N TYR A 60 10.04 -10.06 -2.61
CA TYR A 60 9.07 -10.97 -2.02
C TYR A 60 7.91 -11.22 -2.97
N PHE A 61 7.36 -10.16 -3.53
CA PHE A 61 6.24 -10.29 -4.47
C PHE A 61 6.63 -11.13 -5.69
N GLY A 62 7.80 -10.85 -6.28
CA GLY A 62 8.27 -11.58 -7.46
C GLY A 62 8.56 -13.05 -7.20
N GLU A 63 9.11 -13.39 -6.03
CA GLU A 63 9.49 -14.76 -5.68
C GLU A 63 8.33 -15.58 -5.09
N ASN A 64 7.31 -14.91 -4.57
CA ASN A 64 6.17 -15.54 -3.88
C ASN A 64 4.84 -15.05 -4.42
N MET A 65 4.73 -14.96 -5.74
CA MET A 65 3.63 -14.26 -6.41
C MET A 65 2.24 -14.68 -5.94
N GLU A 66 1.97 -15.99 -5.84
CA GLU A 66 0.65 -16.47 -5.40
C GLU A 66 0.33 -16.06 -3.96
N SER A 67 1.28 -16.29 -3.05
CA SER A 67 1.12 -15.93 -1.64
C SER A 67 1.01 -14.43 -1.45
N ALA A 68 1.87 -13.67 -2.14
CA ALA A 68 1.87 -12.22 -2.05
C ALA A 68 0.56 -11.63 -2.55
N GLN A 69 0.05 -12.13 -3.68
CA GLN A 69 -1.23 -11.65 -4.21
C GLN A 69 -2.37 -11.89 -3.23
N LYS A 70 -2.43 -13.07 -2.63
CA LYS A 70 -3.49 -13.39 -1.65
C LYS A 70 -3.41 -12.50 -0.43
N GLU A 71 -2.20 -12.31 0.10
CA GLU A 71 -1.98 -11.48 1.28
C GLU A 71 -2.32 -10.01 1.00
N VAL A 72 -1.82 -9.48 -0.12
CA VAL A 72 -2.06 -8.09 -0.52
C VAL A 72 -3.55 -7.86 -0.79
N LEU A 73 -4.18 -8.74 -1.55
CA LEU A 73 -5.61 -8.61 -1.85
C LEU A 73 -6.47 -8.69 -0.58
N GLY A 74 -6.10 -9.54 0.37
CA GLY A 74 -6.78 -9.62 1.66
C GLY A 74 -6.74 -8.30 2.41
N MET A 75 -5.56 -7.67 2.45
CA MET A 75 -5.38 -6.37 3.10
C MET A 75 -6.16 -5.26 2.41
N ILE A 76 -6.21 -5.29 1.08
CA ILE A 76 -6.96 -4.31 0.29
C ILE A 76 -8.46 -4.49 0.52
N LYS A 77 -8.95 -5.72 0.41
CA LYS A 77 -10.39 -6.01 0.56
C LYS A 77 -10.90 -5.67 1.95
N GLU A 78 -10.08 -5.89 2.97
CA GLU A 78 -10.45 -5.57 4.36
C GLU A 78 -10.76 -4.08 4.53
N ALA A 79 -10.08 -3.22 3.80
CA ALA A 79 -10.32 -1.79 3.85
C ALA A 79 -11.56 -1.36 3.05
N ASN A 80 -12.12 -2.25 2.24
CA ASN A 80 -13.29 -2.02 1.40
C ASN A 80 -13.17 -0.74 0.55
N PRO A 81 -12.10 -0.60 -0.24
CA PRO A 81 -11.89 0.63 -1.01
C PRO A 81 -12.73 0.67 -2.28
N ASP A 82 -12.88 1.88 -2.82
CA ASP A 82 -13.45 2.11 -4.15
C ASP A 82 -12.36 1.92 -5.23
N PHE A 83 -11.11 2.21 -4.83
CA PHE A 83 -9.94 2.04 -5.69
C PHE A 83 -8.79 1.43 -4.93
#